data_bda18a40a2fbb8e23bc95a406ec840f9
#
_entry.id   bda18a40a2fbb8e23bc95a406ec840f9
#
_cell.length_a   1.000
_cell.length_b   1.000
_cell.length_c   1.000
_cell.angle_alpha   90.00
_cell.angle_beta   90.00
_cell.angle_gamma   90.00
#
_symmetry.space_group_name_H-M   'P 1'
#
loop_
_entity.id
_entity.type
_entity.pdbx_description
1 polymer ?
#
loop_
_entity_poly.entity_id
_entity_poly.type
_entity_poly.pdbx_seq_one_letter_code
_entity_poly.pdbx_strand_id
1 'polypeptide(L)'
;MKHPKQSILSKDGISYLIPFVLITSCFALWGFANDITNPMVKAFSKIFRMSATDGALVQVAFYGGYFAMAFPAAIFIRKYSYKAGVLLGLGMYAFGAFLFFPAKMTGEYYPFLIAYFILTCGLSFLETSCNPYILSMGTEETATRRLNLAQSFNPMGSLLGMYVAMQFIQAKLHPMCTEDRALLNDSEFQAIKESDLSVLIAPYLIIGLIIVAMLLLIRFVKMPKNGDQNHRIDFFPTLKRIFTQTRYREGVIAQFFYVGAQIMCWTFIIQYGTRLFMSQGMDEKSAEVLSQQYNIIAMVIFCISRFICTFILRYLNAGKLLMILAIFGGIFTLGIIFLQNIFGMYCLVAVSACMSLMFPTIYGIALKGMGDDAKFGAAGLIMAILGGSVLPPLQASIIDLEQIAWLPAVNVSFILPFICFLVIIGYGYRTVKRNW
;
A
#
# COMPACT_ATOMS: atom_id res chain seq x y z
N MET A 1 13.09 -37.87 -6.17
CA MET A 1 14.28 -37.25 -5.56
C MET A 1 13.84 -36.06 -4.71
N LYS A 2 14.10 -36.08 -3.39
CA LYS A 2 13.84 -34.92 -2.53
C LYS A 2 14.88 -33.85 -2.89
N HIS A 3 14.46 -32.78 -3.57
CA HIS A 3 15.33 -31.61 -3.73
C HIS A 3 15.81 -31.16 -2.35
N PRO A 4 17.11 -30.90 -2.16
CA PRO A 4 17.60 -30.38 -0.90
C PRO A 4 16.83 -29.10 -0.58
N LYS A 5 16.43 -28.96 0.68
CA LYS A 5 15.68 -27.75 1.16
C LYS A 5 16.55 -26.51 0.88
N GLN A 6 16.32 -25.85 -0.24
CA GLN A 6 17.02 -24.60 -0.55
C GLN A 6 16.66 -23.56 0.50
N SER A 7 17.68 -22.99 1.13
CA SER A 7 17.52 -21.91 2.09
C SER A 7 16.97 -20.66 1.36
N ILE A 8 15.99 -20.00 1.96
CA ILE A 8 15.40 -18.77 1.41
C ILE A 8 16.39 -17.61 1.46
N LEU A 9 17.31 -17.63 2.42
CA LEU A 9 18.18 -16.50 2.80
C LEU A 9 19.66 -16.85 2.68
N SER A 10 20.04 -17.86 1.91
CA SER A 10 21.44 -18.17 1.62
C SER A 10 21.63 -18.53 0.16
N LYS A 11 22.77 -18.14 -0.41
CA LYS A 11 23.25 -18.48 -1.75
C LYS A 11 24.75 -18.62 -1.68
N ASP A 12 25.30 -19.70 -2.25
CA ASP A 12 26.73 -19.95 -2.33
C ASP A 12 27.47 -19.84 -0.98
N GLY A 13 26.84 -20.32 0.11
CA GLY A 13 27.40 -20.26 1.47
C GLY A 13 27.31 -18.90 2.17
N ILE A 14 26.78 -17.87 1.48
CA ILE A 14 26.60 -16.52 2.03
C ILE A 14 25.21 -16.41 2.65
N SER A 15 25.14 -15.99 3.92
CA SER A 15 23.87 -15.67 4.60
C SER A 15 23.46 -14.24 4.37
N TYR A 16 22.20 -14.04 3.95
CA TYR A 16 21.57 -12.71 3.74
C TYR A 16 20.64 -12.33 4.88
N LEU A 17 20.68 -12.99 6.03
CA LEU A 17 19.72 -12.80 7.13
C LEU A 17 19.69 -11.34 7.62
N ILE A 18 20.85 -10.75 7.95
CA ILE A 18 20.92 -9.38 8.47
C ILE A 18 20.43 -8.36 7.43
N PRO A 19 20.93 -8.34 6.18
CA PRO A 19 20.39 -7.49 5.13
C PRO A 19 18.90 -7.68 4.91
N PHE A 20 18.41 -8.92 4.92
CA PHE A 20 17.01 -9.23 4.76
C PHE A 20 16.14 -8.62 5.87
N VAL A 21 16.53 -8.78 7.15
CA VAL A 21 15.81 -8.22 8.30
C VAL A 21 15.75 -6.69 8.21
N LEU A 22 16.87 -6.03 7.92
CA LEU A 22 16.93 -4.57 7.81
C LEU A 22 16.03 -4.03 6.67
N ILE A 23 16.10 -4.65 5.49
CA ILE A 23 15.23 -4.25 4.37
C ILE A 23 13.77 -4.57 4.67
N THR A 24 13.49 -5.72 5.32
CA THR A 24 12.14 -6.09 5.75
C THR A 24 11.55 -5.09 6.74
N SER A 25 12.35 -4.54 7.65
CA SER A 25 11.89 -3.49 8.56
C SER A 25 11.46 -2.22 7.83
N CYS A 26 12.06 -1.91 6.69
CA CYS A 26 11.60 -0.79 5.85
C CYS A 26 10.16 -1.00 5.35
N PHE A 27 9.75 -2.26 5.07
CA PHE A 27 8.36 -2.54 4.65
C PHE A 27 7.34 -2.21 5.76
N ALA A 28 7.68 -2.46 7.02
CA ALA A 28 6.83 -2.05 8.15
C ALA A 28 6.78 -0.52 8.27
N LEU A 29 7.90 0.18 8.09
CA LEU A 29 7.96 1.64 8.18
C LEU A 29 7.09 2.33 7.13
N TRP A 30 7.10 1.86 5.88
CA TRP A 30 6.23 2.48 4.88
C TRP A 30 4.77 2.05 4.99
N GLY A 31 4.48 0.82 5.46
CA GLY A 31 3.11 0.44 5.82
C GLY A 31 2.53 1.36 6.88
N PHE A 32 3.31 1.69 7.91
CA PHE A 32 2.94 2.67 8.92
C PHE A 32 2.62 4.05 8.29
N ALA A 33 3.46 4.55 7.39
CA ALA A 33 3.25 5.84 6.74
C ALA A 33 1.98 5.88 5.88
N ASN A 34 1.67 4.78 5.18
CA ASN A 34 0.48 4.70 4.35
C ASN A 34 -0.79 4.87 5.19
N ASP A 35 -0.90 4.16 6.30
CA ASP A 35 -2.16 4.07 7.03
C ASP A 35 -2.31 5.09 8.15
N ILE A 36 -1.23 5.70 8.63
CA ILE A 36 -1.33 6.90 9.47
C ILE A 36 -1.85 8.10 8.68
N THR A 37 -1.62 8.14 7.35
CA THR A 37 -2.02 9.26 6.48
C THR A 37 -3.53 9.26 6.18
N ASN A 38 -4.17 8.09 6.08
CA ASN A 38 -5.59 7.99 5.72
C ASN A 38 -6.52 8.81 6.65
N PRO A 39 -6.41 8.74 7.97
CA PRO A 39 -7.25 9.56 8.87
C PRO A 39 -6.94 11.06 8.80
N MET A 40 -5.79 11.45 8.22
CA MET A 40 -5.36 12.85 8.18
C MET A 40 -6.23 13.72 7.28
N VAL A 41 -6.87 13.15 6.25
CA VAL A 41 -7.84 13.90 5.42
C VAL A 41 -8.90 14.54 6.32
N LYS A 42 -9.54 13.74 7.18
CA LYS A 42 -10.57 14.22 8.11
C LYS A 42 -10.00 15.15 9.19
N ALA A 43 -8.81 14.84 9.71
CA ALA A 43 -8.15 15.67 10.71
C ALA A 43 -7.82 17.08 10.17
N PHE A 44 -7.24 17.18 8.98
CA PHE A 44 -6.92 18.47 8.36
C PHE A 44 -8.18 19.27 8.00
N SER A 45 -9.22 18.62 7.44
CA SER A 45 -10.49 19.31 7.17
C SER A 45 -11.05 19.96 8.43
N LYS A 46 -10.96 19.27 9.58
CA LYS A 46 -11.39 19.77 10.89
C LYS A 46 -10.50 20.89 11.43
N ILE A 47 -9.16 20.72 11.35
CA ILE A 47 -8.18 21.66 11.91
C ILE A 47 -8.18 23.00 11.12
N PHE A 48 -8.36 22.96 9.81
CA PHE A 48 -8.27 24.13 8.94
C PHE A 48 -9.62 24.67 8.49
N ARG A 49 -10.74 24.14 8.99
CA ARG A 49 -12.12 24.52 8.57
C ARG A 49 -12.31 24.44 7.05
N MET A 50 -11.84 23.33 6.45
CA MET A 50 -11.89 23.14 5.00
C MET A 50 -12.93 22.11 4.61
N SER A 51 -13.32 22.14 3.34
CA SER A 51 -14.15 21.09 2.74
C SER A 51 -13.44 19.72 2.80
N ALA A 52 -14.20 18.63 2.73
CA ALA A 52 -13.62 17.28 2.60
C ALA A 52 -12.78 17.15 1.33
N THR A 53 -13.17 17.85 0.25
CA THR A 53 -12.43 17.88 -1.03
C THR A 53 -11.05 18.52 -0.86
N ASP A 54 -10.97 19.66 -0.17
CA ASP A 54 -9.69 20.32 0.10
C ASP A 54 -8.81 19.46 1.01
N GLY A 55 -9.39 18.84 2.04
CA GLY A 55 -8.68 17.90 2.91
C GLY A 55 -8.12 16.68 2.15
N ALA A 56 -8.78 16.26 1.08
CA ALA A 56 -8.33 15.16 0.24
C ALA A 56 -7.06 15.48 -0.58
N LEU A 57 -6.63 16.74 -0.67
CA LEU A 57 -5.35 17.11 -1.30
C LEU A 57 -4.15 16.43 -0.62
N VAL A 58 -4.27 16.04 0.65
CA VAL A 58 -3.27 15.19 1.33
C VAL A 58 -3.03 13.90 0.55
N GLN A 59 -4.10 13.25 0.08
CA GLN A 59 -3.96 12.01 -0.72
C GLN A 59 -3.35 12.29 -2.09
N VAL A 60 -3.68 13.42 -2.71
CA VAL A 60 -3.06 13.86 -3.97
C VAL A 60 -1.56 14.07 -3.79
N ALA A 61 -1.14 14.76 -2.72
CA ALA A 61 0.26 14.95 -2.40
C ALA A 61 0.95 13.60 -2.14
N PHE A 62 0.28 12.71 -1.40
CA PHE A 62 0.81 11.39 -1.05
C PHE A 62 1.00 10.51 -2.29
N TYR A 63 -0.03 10.26 -3.09
CA TYR A 63 0.09 9.42 -4.30
C TYR A 63 0.88 10.10 -5.42
N GLY A 64 0.84 11.43 -5.50
CA GLY A 64 1.64 12.23 -6.42
C GLY A 64 3.14 12.03 -6.25
N GLY A 65 3.62 11.92 -5.00
CA GLY A 65 5.01 11.61 -4.69
C GLY A 65 5.43 10.23 -5.20
N TYR A 66 4.58 9.21 -5.05
CA TYR A 66 4.83 7.87 -5.60
C TYR A 66 4.98 7.90 -7.12
N PHE A 67 4.04 8.53 -7.80
CA PHE A 67 4.05 8.61 -9.26
C PHE A 67 5.26 9.40 -9.78
N ALA A 68 5.50 10.58 -9.22
CA ALA A 68 6.56 11.48 -9.68
C ALA A 68 7.96 10.88 -9.53
N MET A 69 8.19 10.13 -8.42
CA MET A 69 9.53 9.65 -8.08
C MET A 69 9.85 8.22 -8.50
N ALA A 70 8.91 7.44 -9.03
CA ALA A 70 9.15 6.04 -9.40
C ALA A 70 10.28 5.89 -10.44
N PHE A 71 10.25 6.64 -11.54
CA PHE A 71 11.32 6.60 -12.54
C PHE A 71 12.61 7.31 -12.11
N PRO A 72 12.60 8.51 -11.52
CA PRO A 72 13.80 9.10 -10.94
C PRO A 72 14.51 8.17 -9.94
N ALA A 73 13.75 7.45 -9.10
CA ALA A 73 14.31 6.46 -8.19
C ALA A 73 15.00 5.32 -8.94
N ALA A 74 14.36 4.76 -9.98
CA ALA A 74 14.95 3.69 -10.78
C ALA A 74 16.25 4.12 -11.47
N ILE A 75 16.29 5.34 -12.02
CA ILE A 75 17.49 5.92 -12.65
C ILE A 75 18.60 6.06 -11.60
N PHE A 76 18.28 6.60 -10.42
CA PHE A 76 19.24 6.75 -9.33
C PHE A 76 19.80 5.41 -8.86
N ILE A 77 18.93 4.41 -8.62
CA ILE A 77 19.32 3.08 -8.19
C ILE A 77 20.21 2.39 -9.25
N ARG A 78 19.90 2.59 -10.53
CA ARG A 78 20.70 2.06 -11.65
C ARG A 78 22.08 2.66 -11.66
N LYS A 79 22.18 3.99 -11.43
CA LYS A 79 23.45 4.71 -11.46
C LYS A 79 24.34 4.37 -10.27
N TYR A 80 23.76 4.20 -9.09
CA TYR A 80 24.53 4.03 -7.85
C TYR A 80 24.41 2.60 -7.30
N SER A 81 23.34 2.28 -6.59
CA SER A 81 23.08 0.93 -6.02
C SER A 81 21.70 0.85 -5.35
N TYR A 82 21.25 -0.36 -5.06
CA TYR A 82 20.07 -0.57 -4.21
C TYR A 82 20.26 0.04 -2.82
N LYS A 83 21.43 -0.14 -2.18
CA LYS A 83 21.74 0.43 -0.87
C LYS A 83 21.63 1.96 -0.90
N ALA A 84 22.18 2.61 -1.93
CA ALA A 84 22.11 4.06 -2.09
C ALA A 84 20.65 4.53 -2.24
N GLY A 85 19.85 3.81 -3.02
CA GLY A 85 18.40 4.10 -3.16
C GLY A 85 17.64 3.99 -1.84
N VAL A 86 17.92 2.95 -1.04
CA VAL A 86 17.32 2.78 0.30
C VAL A 86 17.73 3.92 1.23
N LEU A 87 19.02 4.29 1.26
CA LEU A 87 19.50 5.38 2.12
C LEU A 87 18.90 6.73 1.73
N LEU A 88 18.80 7.03 0.43
CA LEU A 88 18.17 8.26 -0.04
C LEU A 88 16.67 8.26 0.28
N GLY A 89 15.98 7.13 0.07
CA GLY A 89 14.57 6.98 0.40
C GLY A 89 14.28 7.21 1.88
N LEU A 90 15.06 6.58 2.78
CA LEU A 90 14.95 6.83 4.23
C LEU A 90 15.28 8.29 4.58
N GLY A 91 16.28 8.89 3.94
CA GLY A 91 16.63 10.29 4.15
C GLY A 91 15.51 11.25 3.77
N MET A 92 14.90 11.06 2.60
CA MET A 92 13.75 11.86 2.16
C MET A 92 12.52 11.65 3.05
N TYR A 93 12.26 10.39 3.46
CA TYR A 93 11.17 10.08 4.37
C TYR A 93 11.35 10.79 5.72
N ALA A 94 12.54 10.67 6.35
CA ALA A 94 12.86 11.36 7.60
C ALA A 94 12.76 12.88 7.46
N PHE A 95 13.31 13.43 6.37
CA PHE A 95 13.25 14.87 6.10
C PHE A 95 11.80 15.35 5.94
N GLY A 96 10.98 14.64 5.16
CA GLY A 96 9.55 14.93 5.03
C GLY A 96 8.81 14.87 6.37
N ALA A 97 9.12 13.86 7.20
CA ALA A 97 8.54 13.76 8.55
C ALA A 97 8.94 14.93 9.46
N PHE A 98 10.18 15.40 9.40
CA PHE A 98 10.62 16.57 10.19
C PHE A 98 10.08 17.88 9.66
N LEU A 99 9.73 18.00 8.37
CA LEU A 99 9.10 19.20 7.82
C LEU A 99 7.70 19.47 8.41
N PHE A 100 7.07 18.51 9.07
CA PHE A 100 5.82 18.75 9.82
C PHE A 100 6.02 19.76 10.95
N PHE A 101 7.22 19.86 11.54
CA PHE A 101 7.51 20.83 12.58
C PHE A 101 7.48 22.28 12.07
N PRO A 102 8.29 22.69 11.06
CA PRO A 102 8.17 24.03 10.49
C PRO A 102 6.80 24.29 9.85
N ALA A 103 6.13 23.27 9.27
CA ALA A 103 4.77 23.42 8.76
C ALA A 103 3.77 23.83 9.85
N LYS A 104 3.89 23.27 11.07
CA LYS A 104 3.11 23.72 12.23
C LYS A 104 3.36 25.20 12.55
N MET A 105 4.61 25.65 12.48
CA MET A 105 4.96 27.03 12.81
C MET A 105 4.32 28.05 11.86
N THR A 106 4.07 27.68 10.60
CA THR A 106 3.35 28.56 9.66
C THR A 106 1.85 28.62 9.97
N GLY A 107 1.30 27.60 10.59
CA GLY A 107 -0.13 27.46 10.82
C GLY A 107 -0.97 27.33 9.53
N GLU A 108 -0.33 27.08 8.37
CA GLU A 108 -0.98 26.96 7.07
C GLU A 108 -1.03 25.51 6.59
N TYR A 109 -1.96 25.20 5.70
CA TYR A 109 -2.19 23.84 5.21
C TYR A 109 -1.16 23.38 4.17
N TYR A 110 -0.79 24.26 3.22
CA TYR A 110 0.07 23.90 2.10
C TYR A 110 1.47 23.37 2.49
N PRO A 111 2.15 23.90 3.53
CA PRO A 111 3.41 23.32 4.00
C PRO A 111 3.30 21.85 4.41
N PHE A 112 2.14 21.41 4.94
CA PHE A 112 1.92 20.01 5.25
C PHE A 112 1.80 19.15 3.99
N LEU A 113 1.19 19.67 2.92
CA LEU A 113 1.13 18.97 1.62
C LEU A 113 2.54 18.77 1.04
N ILE A 114 3.40 19.78 1.15
CA ILE A 114 4.81 19.68 0.72
C ILE A 114 5.54 18.63 1.55
N ALA A 115 5.35 18.63 2.88
CA ALA A 115 5.95 17.65 3.77
C ALA A 115 5.50 16.21 3.40
N TYR A 116 4.21 16.00 3.14
CA TYR A 116 3.69 14.72 2.66
C TYR A 116 4.27 14.31 1.31
N PHE A 117 4.32 15.23 0.36
CA PHE A 117 4.89 14.95 -0.96
C PHE A 117 6.34 14.50 -0.86
N ILE A 118 7.18 15.20 -0.10
CA ILE A 118 8.60 14.85 0.09
C ILE A 118 8.74 13.52 0.83
N LEU A 119 7.93 13.29 1.87
CA LEU A 119 7.88 12.03 2.60
C LEU A 119 7.59 10.87 1.63
N THR A 120 6.59 11.03 0.77
CA THR A 120 6.16 10.00 -0.17
C THR A 120 7.14 9.80 -1.32
N CYS A 121 7.83 10.85 -1.74
CA CYS A 121 8.98 10.70 -2.64
C CYS A 121 10.00 9.72 -2.04
N GLY A 122 10.28 9.81 -0.73
CA GLY A 122 11.12 8.85 -0.01
C GLY A 122 10.57 7.43 -0.04
N LEU A 123 9.24 7.26 0.17
CA LEU A 123 8.58 5.95 0.08
C LEU A 123 8.70 5.35 -1.32
N SER A 124 8.55 6.15 -2.37
CA SER A 124 8.73 5.71 -3.76
C SER A 124 10.15 5.17 -4.01
N PHE A 125 11.18 5.85 -3.47
CA PHE A 125 12.56 5.34 -3.49
C PHE A 125 12.70 4.01 -2.75
N LEU A 126 12.09 3.89 -1.57
CA LEU A 126 12.14 2.65 -0.78
C LEU A 126 11.47 1.50 -1.53
N GLU A 127 10.28 1.67 -2.05
CA GLU A 127 9.58 0.61 -2.76
C GLU A 127 10.29 0.20 -4.06
N THR A 128 10.80 1.18 -4.81
CA THR A 128 11.55 0.91 -6.04
C THR A 128 12.89 0.21 -5.76
N SER A 129 13.49 0.42 -4.57
CA SER A 129 14.76 -0.19 -4.17
C SER A 129 14.59 -1.52 -3.47
N CYS A 130 13.77 -1.57 -2.40
CA CYS A 130 13.69 -2.71 -1.48
C CYS A 130 13.09 -3.95 -2.15
N ASN A 131 12.03 -3.79 -2.96
CA ASN A 131 11.38 -4.92 -3.62
C ASN A 131 12.35 -5.72 -4.51
N PRO A 132 13.02 -5.13 -5.53
CA PRO A 132 13.97 -5.87 -6.36
C PRO A 132 15.22 -6.26 -5.58
N TYR A 133 15.61 -5.52 -4.55
CA TYR A 133 16.74 -5.89 -3.71
C TYR A 133 16.47 -7.19 -2.94
N ILE A 134 15.29 -7.35 -2.34
CA ILE A 134 14.85 -8.62 -1.72
C ILE A 134 14.84 -9.76 -2.74
N LEU A 135 14.37 -9.52 -3.98
CA LEU A 135 14.40 -10.54 -5.04
C LEU A 135 15.83 -11.00 -5.35
N SER A 136 16.82 -10.11 -5.25
CA SER A 136 18.23 -10.42 -5.53
C SER A 136 18.97 -11.14 -4.39
N MET A 137 18.42 -11.19 -3.16
CA MET A 137 19.03 -11.79 -1.96
C MET A 137 18.83 -13.31 -1.91
N GLY A 138 19.41 -14.08 -2.82
CA GLY A 138 19.32 -15.54 -2.84
C GLY A 138 19.04 -16.10 -4.22
N THR A 139 18.53 -17.35 -4.28
CA THR A 139 18.21 -18.01 -5.54
C THR A 139 16.95 -17.46 -6.18
N GLU A 140 16.86 -17.51 -7.51
CA GLU A 140 15.71 -17.02 -8.29
C GLU A 140 14.45 -17.85 -8.00
N GLU A 141 14.59 -19.14 -7.75
CA GLU A 141 13.49 -20.06 -7.45
C GLU A 141 12.72 -19.69 -6.18
N THR A 142 13.42 -19.13 -5.17
CA THR A 142 12.81 -18.70 -3.90
C THR A 142 12.49 -17.20 -3.86
N ALA A 143 12.78 -16.45 -4.93
CA ALA A 143 12.71 -14.99 -4.95
C ALA A 143 11.31 -14.46 -4.62
N THR A 144 10.26 -14.96 -5.29
CA THR A 144 8.87 -14.52 -5.04
C THR A 144 8.43 -14.84 -3.62
N ARG A 145 8.79 -16.01 -3.08
CA ARG A 145 8.47 -16.40 -1.71
C ARG A 145 9.20 -15.49 -0.70
N ARG A 146 10.45 -15.15 -0.96
CA ARG A 146 11.26 -14.23 -0.15
C ARG A 146 10.65 -12.83 -0.12
N LEU A 147 10.20 -12.32 -1.27
CA LEU A 147 9.52 -11.04 -1.35
C LEU A 147 8.19 -11.05 -0.59
N ASN A 148 7.38 -12.12 -0.73
CA ASN A 148 6.14 -12.27 0.03
C ASN A 148 6.39 -12.27 1.54
N LEU A 149 7.43 -12.95 2.00
CA LEU A 149 7.82 -12.95 3.42
C LEU A 149 8.19 -11.54 3.90
N ALA A 150 9.02 -10.82 3.17
CA ALA A 150 9.40 -9.45 3.52
C ALA A 150 8.19 -8.51 3.55
N GLN A 151 7.36 -8.58 2.53
CA GLN A 151 6.14 -7.76 2.44
C GLN A 151 5.04 -8.15 3.45
N SER A 152 5.15 -9.29 4.14
CA SER A 152 4.21 -9.64 5.23
C SER A 152 4.33 -8.70 6.43
N PHE A 153 5.42 -7.97 6.54
CA PHE A 153 5.62 -6.97 7.59
C PHE A 153 5.00 -5.60 7.27
N ASN A 154 4.68 -5.34 6.00
CA ASN A 154 4.02 -4.09 5.61
C ASN A 154 2.63 -3.93 6.29
N PRO A 155 1.68 -4.88 6.22
CA PRO A 155 0.40 -4.74 6.91
C PRO A 155 0.52 -4.71 8.44
N MET A 156 1.59 -5.23 9.03
CA MET A 156 1.85 -5.04 10.46
C MET A 156 2.15 -3.57 10.78
N GLY A 157 2.96 -2.93 9.93
CA GLY A 157 3.19 -1.49 10.00
C GLY A 157 1.92 -0.68 9.80
N SER A 158 1.08 -1.07 8.84
CA SER A 158 -0.22 -0.47 8.57
C SER A 158 -1.15 -0.51 9.77
N LEU A 159 -1.30 -1.67 10.42
CA LEU A 159 -2.10 -1.82 11.63
C LEU A 159 -1.58 -0.93 12.77
N LEU A 160 -0.26 -0.86 12.94
CA LEU A 160 0.36 0.04 13.91
C LEU A 160 0.10 1.51 13.58
N GLY A 161 0.19 1.89 12.30
CA GLY A 161 -0.11 3.24 11.82
C GLY A 161 -1.54 3.67 12.11
N MET A 162 -2.52 2.79 11.80
CA MET A 162 -3.93 3.02 12.13
C MET A 162 -4.16 3.15 13.65
N TYR A 163 -3.54 2.27 14.44
CA TYR A 163 -3.63 2.33 15.91
C TYR A 163 -3.08 3.64 16.45
N VAL A 164 -1.91 4.07 15.99
CA VAL A 164 -1.30 5.34 16.39
C VAL A 164 -2.16 6.52 15.96
N ALA A 165 -2.69 6.52 14.75
CA ALA A 165 -3.59 7.58 14.27
C ALA A 165 -4.86 7.68 15.15
N MET A 166 -5.45 6.55 15.49
CA MET A 166 -6.66 6.50 16.32
C MET A 166 -6.40 6.96 17.77
N GLN A 167 -5.37 6.42 18.43
CA GLN A 167 -5.12 6.64 19.85
C GLN A 167 -4.36 7.93 20.18
N PHE A 168 -3.44 8.32 19.31
CA PHE A 168 -2.53 9.44 19.58
C PHE A 168 -2.84 10.70 18.76
N ILE A 169 -3.67 10.59 17.72
CA ILE A 169 -4.12 11.74 16.95
C ILE A 169 -5.61 11.93 17.15
N GLN A 170 -6.47 11.09 16.59
CA GLN A 170 -7.93 11.29 16.59
C GLN A 170 -8.53 11.41 18.00
N ALA A 171 -8.12 10.55 18.95
CA ALA A 171 -8.60 10.57 20.31
C ALA A 171 -8.17 11.82 21.12
N LYS A 172 -7.09 12.48 20.68
CA LYS A 172 -6.54 13.67 21.36
C LYS A 172 -6.87 14.98 20.67
N LEU A 173 -7.45 14.96 19.46
CA LEU A 173 -7.95 16.18 18.81
C LEU A 173 -9.12 16.74 19.63
N HIS A 174 -9.24 18.07 19.61
CA HIS A 174 -10.34 18.76 20.27
C HIS A 174 -11.70 18.22 19.80
N PRO A 175 -12.66 17.90 20.71
CA PRO A 175 -13.90 17.19 20.35
C PRO A 175 -14.86 17.96 19.47
N MET A 176 -14.77 19.31 19.44
CA MET A 176 -15.66 20.14 18.61
C MET A 176 -15.68 19.73 17.15
N CYS A 177 -16.87 19.64 16.55
CA CYS A 177 -17.02 19.35 15.13
C CYS A 177 -16.61 20.54 14.24
N THR A 178 -16.56 20.36 12.93
CA THR A 178 -16.16 21.43 11.98
C THR A 178 -17.11 22.59 12.00
N GLU A 179 -18.42 22.32 12.14
CA GLU A 179 -19.50 23.32 12.18
C GLU A 179 -19.40 24.19 13.44
N ASP A 180 -19.20 23.57 14.61
CA ASP A 180 -19.02 24.29 15.88
C ASP A 180 -17.77 25.18 15.84
N ARG A 181 -16.68 24.70 15.23
CA ARG A 181 -15.44 25.47 15.06
C ARG A 181 -15.65 26.69 14.16
N ALA A 182 -16.60 26.65 13.22
CA ALA A 182 -16.91 27.77 12.35
C ALA A 182 -17.54 28.94 13.13
N LEU A 183 -18.16 28.67 14.28
CA LEU A 183 -18.80 29.68 15.15
C LEU A 183 -17.86 30.33 16.15
N LEU A 184 -16.63 29.83 16.31
CA LEU A 184 -15.63 30.37 17.24
C LEU A 184 -15.06 31.69 16.73
N ASN A 185 -14.68 32.54 17.68
CA ASN A 185 -13.89 33.73 17.36
C ASN A 185 -12.43 33.34 16.96
N ASP A 186 -11.72 34.22 16.30
CA ASP A 186 -10.40 33.93 15.73
C ASP A 186 -9.36 33.53 16.78
N SER A 187 -9.41 34.13 17.97
CA SER A 187 -8.45 33.81 19.04
C SER A 187 -8.67 32.42 19.64
N GLU A 188 -9.92 32.04 19.89
CA GLU A 188 -10.28 30.71 20.37
C GLU A 188 -9.97 29.63 19.32
N PHE A 189 -10.30 29.92 18.06
CA PHE A 189 -9.98 29.00 16.97
C PHE A 189 -8.47 28.78 16.82
N GLN A 190 -7.65 29.83 16.86
CA GLN A 190 -6.20 29.70 16.76
C GLN A 190 -5.61 28.89 17.91
N ALA A 191 -6.09 29.05 19.14
CA ALA A 191 -5.64 28.27 20.30
C ALA A 191 -5.94 26.75 20.11
N ILE A 192 -7.16 26.41 19.67
CA ILE A 192 -7.54 25.02 19.39
C ILE A 192 -6.72 24.44 18.21
N LYS A 193 -6.56 25.21 17.15
CA LYS A 193 -5.78 24.82 15.96
C LYS A 193 -4.33 24.52 16.33
N GLU A 194 -3.69 25.37 17.13
CA GLU A 194 -2.30 25.18 17.57
C GLU A 194 -2.16 23.92 18.44
N SER A 195 -3.10 23.70 19.34
CA SER A 195 -3.17 22.47 20.17
C SER A 195 -3.29 21.24 19.29
N ASP A 196 -4.25 21.23 18.37
CA ASP A 196 -4.52 20.10 17.46
C ASP A 196 -3.34 19.81 16.53
N LEU A 197 -2.69 20.86 15.99
CA LEU A 197 -1.46 20.71 15.19
C LEU A 197 -0.32 20.10 16.01
N SER A 198 -0.21 20.44 17.30
CA SER A 198 0.80 19.86 18.21
C SER A 198 0.59 18.36 18.39
N VAL A 199 -0.67 17.93 18.54
CA VAL A 199 -1.06 16.53 18.63
C VAL A 199 -0.75 15.80 17.32
N LEU A 200 -1.09 16.41 16.19
CA LEU A 200 -0.93 15.82 14.88
C LEU A 200 0.54 15.54 14.51
N ILE A 201 1.45 16.48 14.79
CA ILE A 201 2.85 16.34 14.35
C ILE A 201 3.66 15.37 15.20
N ALA A 202 3.29 15.11 16.45
CA ALA A 202 4.09 14.32 17.38
C ALA A 202 4.44 12.91 16.85
N PRO A 203 3.49 12.11 16.32
CA PRO A 203 3.81 10.80 15.74
C PRO A 203 4.77 10.88 14.54
N TYR A 204 4.66 11.94 13.71
CA TYR A 204 5.55 12.10 12.54
C TYR A 204 6.99 12.42 12.96
N LEU A 205 7.18 13.21 14.01
CA LEU A 205 8.52 13.47 14.54
C LEU A 205 9.14 12.20 15.14
N ILE A 206 8.36 11.41 15.88
CA ILE A 206 8.83 10.16 16.46
C ILE A 206 9.23 9.17 15.37
N ILE A 207 8.38 8.96 14.35
CA ILE A 207 8.73 8.07 13.25
C ILE A 207 9.94 8.60 12.47
N GLY A 208 10.07 9.91 12.30
CA GLY A 208 11.25 10.53 11.69
C GLY A 208 12.55 10.13 12.40
N LEU A 209 12.57 10.15 13.75
CA LEU A 209 13.72 9.68 14.54
C LEU A 209 14.00 8.20 14.37
N ILE A 210 12.95 7.36 14.35
CA ILE A 210 13.09 5.91 14.10
C ILE A 210 13.71 5.66 12.71
N ILE A 211 13.28 6.42 11.70
CA ILE A 211 13.79 6.31 10.33
C ILE A 211 15.26 6.74 10.24
N VAL A 212 15.65 7.80 10.95
CA VAL A 212 17.06 8.21 11.03
C VAL A 212 17.90 7.09 11.67
N ALA A 213 17.43 6.50 12.76
CA ALA A 213 18.11 5.36 13.38
C ALA A 213 18.27 4.19 12.39
N MET A 214 17.20 3.85 11.63
CA MET A 214 17.25 2.81 10.60
C MET A 214 18.22 3.18 9.47
N LEU A 215 18.23 4.43 9.02
CA LEU A 215 19.17 4.93 8.02
C LEU A 215 20.61 4.74 8.47
N LEU A 216 20.94 5.11 9.72
CA LEU A 216 22.28 4.93 10.29
C LEU A 216 22.65 3.45 10.39
N LEU A 217 21.74 2.57 10.85
CA LEU A 217 21.98 1.13 10.87
C LEU A 217 22.32 0.58 9.49
N ILE A 218 21.52 0.89 8.47
CA ILE A 218 21.75 0.43 7.08
C ILE A 218 23.05 1.04 6.52
N ARG A 219 23.40 2.28 6.87
CA ARG A 219 24.63 2.94 6.41
C ARG A 219 25.88 2.16 6.82
N PHE A 220 25.93 1.67 8.06
CA PHE A 220 27.10 1.01 8.63
C PHE A 220 27.14 -0.50 8.35
N VAL A 221 26.00 -1.15 8.10
CA VAL A 221 25.97 -2.59 7.78
C VAL A 221 26.46 -2.84 6.35
N LYS A 222 27.27 -3.88 6.18
CA LYS A 222 27.67 -4.37 4.85
C LYS A 222 26.49 -5.03 4.17
N MET A 223 26.03 -4.42 3.09
CA MET A 223 24.91 -4.90 2.28
C MET A 223 25.41 -5.61 1.02
N PRO A 224 24.74 -6.68 0.56
CA PRO A 224 25.12 -7.40 -0.64
C PRO A 224 25.03 -6.51 -1.88
N LYS A 225 25.97 -6.71 -2.82
CA LYS A 225 26.01 -5.96 -4.10
C LYS A 225 25.32 -6.72 -5.24
N ASN A 226 24.45 -7.66 -4.93
CA ASN A 226 23.74 -8.44 -5.94
C ASN A 226 22.83 -7.52 -6.78
N GLY A 227 22.90 -7.67 -8.11
CA GLY A 227 22.13 -6.84 -9.04
C GLY A 227 22.68 -5.42 -9.25
N ASP A 228 23.89 -5.10 -8.73
CA ASP A 228 24.55 -3.79 -8.92
C ASP A 228 25.72 -3.83 -9.90
N GLN A 229 25.74 -4.80 -10.84
CA GLN A 229 26.90 -5.01 -11.71
C GLN A 229 26.94 -4.06 -12.92
N ASN A 230 25.81 -3.50 -13.35
CA ASN A 230 25.75 -2.65 -14.53
C ASN A 230 25.15 -1.28 -14.20
N HIS A 231 25.95 -0.22 -14.40
CA HIS A 231 25.59 1.18 -14.11
C HIS A 231 25.23 1.99 -15.38
N ARG A 232 25.21 1.36 -16.57
CA ARG A 232 24.82 2.08 -17.80
C ARG A 232 23.34 2.47 -17.74
N ILE A 233 23.06 3.72 -18.07
CA ILE A 233 21.74 4.30 -18.13
C ILE A 233 21.31 4.39 -19.59
N ASP A 234 20.81 3.29 -20.13
CA ASP A 234 20.18 3.24 -21.46
C ASP A 234 18.65 3.28 -21.28
N PHE A 235 18.11 4.43 -20.85
CA PHE A 235 16.73 4.55 -20.40
C PHE A 235 15.71 4.10 -21.46
N PHE A 236 15.69 4.75 -22.64
CA PHE A 236 14.71 4.42 -23.69
C PHE A 236 14.88 3.00 -24.27
N PRO A 237 16.09 2.52 -24.60
CA PRO A 237 16.29 1.14 -25.03
C PRO A 237 15.85 0.12 -23.97
N THR A 238 16.14 0.38 -22.70
CA THR A 238 15.73 -0.51 -21.61
C THR A 238 14.22 -0.54 -21.45
N LEU A 239 13.54 0.62 -21.45
CA LEU A 239 12.07 0.65 -21.41
C LEU A 239 11.46 -0.13 -22.57
N LYS A 240 11.93 0.09 -23.82
CA LYS A 240 11.45 -0.64 -24.97
C LYS A 240 11.63 -2.15 -24.79
N ARG A 241 12.81 -2.60 -24.32
CA ARG A 241 13.10 -4.02 -24.07
C ARG A 241 12.19 -4.61 -22.98
N ILE A 242 11.96 -3.88 -21.88
CA ILE A 242 11.11 -4.33 -20.79
C ILE A 242 9.66 -4.45 -21.26
N PHE A 243 9.13 -3.42 -21.94
CA PHE A 243 7.75 -3.42 -22.44
C PHE A 243 7.49 -4.37 -23.60
N THR A 244 8.52 -4.87 -24.29
CA THR A 244 8.37 -5.98 -25.25
C THR A 244 8.16 -7.33 -24.56
N GLN A 245 8.58 -7.48 -23.29
CA GLN A 245 8.35 -8.70 -22.53
C GLN A 245 6.87 -8.80 -22.12
N THR A 246 6.15 -9.74 -22.72
CA THR A 246 4.71 -9.95 -22.46
C THR A 246 4.43 -10.18 -20.98
N ARG A 247 5.26 -10.97 -20.28
CA ARG A 247 5.13 -11.24 -18.85
C ARG A 247 5.14 -9.95 -18.01
N TYR A 248 6.07 -9.04 -18.30
CA TYR A 248 6.19 -7.77 -17.59
C TYR A 248 4.99 -6.86 -17.86
N ARG A 249 4.64 -6.66 -19.13
CA ARG A 249 3.52 -5.80 -19.53
C ARG A 249 2.20 -6.26 -18.91
N GLU A 250 1.91 -7.56 -18.99
CA GLU A 250 0.72 -8.14 -18.38
C GLU A 250 0.79 -8.06 -16.84
N GLY A 251 1.98 -8.16 -16.24
CA GLY A 251 2.20 -7.98 -14.82
C GLY A 251 1.92 -6.55 -14.35
N VAL A 252 2.34 -5.53 -15.11
CA VAL A 252 2.02 -4.11 -14.79
C VAL A 252 0.50 -3.87 -14.86
N ILE A 253 -0.17 -4.41 -15.88
CA ILE A 253 -1.63 -4.32 -15.99
C ILE A 253 -2.31 -5.04 -14.81
N ALA A 254 -1.90 -6.27 -14.51
CA ALA A 254 -2.46 -7.03 -13.38
C ALA A 254 -2.24 -6.29 -12.04
N GLN A 255 -1.08 -5.65 -11.86
CA GLN A 255 -0.76 -4.88 -10.67
C GLN A 255 -1.67 -3.65 -10.52
N PHE A 256 -1.92 -2.92 -11.62
CA PHE A 256 -2.86 -1.78 -11.63
C PHE A 256 -4.27 -2.21 -11.19
N PHE A 257 -4.80 -3.26 -11.79
CA PHE A 257 -6.13 -3.77 -11.43
C PHE A 257 -6.16 -4.36 -10.02
N TYR A 258 -5.07 -5.00 -9.58
CA TYR A 258 -4.98 -5.52 -8.21
C TYR A 258 -5.06 -4.40 -7.16
N VAL A 259 -4.23 -3.36 -7.32
CA VAL A 259 -4.23 -2.24 -6.36
C VAL A 259 -5.58 -1.54 -6.37
N GLY A 260 -6.19 -1.38 -7.55
CA GLY A 260 -7.55 -0.86 -7.65
C GLY A 260 -8.58 -1.69 -6.89
N ALA A 261 -8.59 -3.01 -7.08
CA ALA A 261 -9.48 -3.91 -6.35
C ALA A 261 -9.28 -3.81 -4.84
N GLN A 262 -8.03 -3.78 -4.38
CA GLN A 262 -7.68 -3.69 -2.97
C GLN A 262 -8.22 -2.40 -2.32
N ILE A 263 -7.94 -1.26 -2.92
CA ILE A 263 -8.39 0.02 -2.39
C ILE A 263 -9.91 0.15 -2.46
N MET A 264 -10.55 -0.26 -3.55
CA MET A 264 -12.01 -0.29 -3.69
C MET A 264 -12.67 -1.13 -2.58
N CYS A 265 -12.21 -2.34 -2.33
CA CYS A 265 -12.77 -3.20 -1.29
C CYS A 265 -12.61 -2.61 0.12
N TRP A 266 -11.46 -2.01 0.43
CA TRP A 266 -11.18 -1.47 1.76
C TRP A 266 -11.82 -0.11 2.02
N THR A 267 -11.94 0.73 0.99
CA THR A 267 -12.59 2.04 1.12
C THR A 267 -14.10 1.90 1.32
N PHE A 268 -14.73 1.02 0.53
CA PHE A 268 -16.19 0.93 0.50
C PHE A 268 -16.79 -0.12 1.44
N ILE A 269 -15.97 -0.83 2.23
CA ILE A 269 -16.46 -1.77 3.25
C ILE A 269 -17.34 -1.07 4.30
N ILE A 270 -17.00 0.16 4.68
CA ILE A 270 -17.76 0.92 5.67
C ILE A 270 -19.12 1.31 5.09
N GLN A 271 -19.17 1.86 3.87
CA GLN A 271 -20.44 2.24 3.23
C GLN A 271 -21.33 1.03 2.98
N TYR A 272 -20.76 -0.10 2.53
CA TYR A 272 -21.48 -1.35 2.35
C TYR A 272 -22.09 -1.84 3.68
N GLY A 273 -21.28 -1.93 4.73
CA GLY A 273 -21.70 -2.40 6.03
C GLY A 273 -22.72 -1.47 6.69
N THR A 274 -22.50 -0.15 6.66
CA THR A 274 -23.43 0.83 7.22
C THR A 274 -24.80 0.69 6.59
N ARG A 275 -24.88 0.61 5.26
CA ARG A 275 -26.17 0.43 4.57
C ARG A 275 -26.82 -0.90 4.93
N LEU A 276 -26.03 -1.99 5.00
CA LEU A 276 -26.53 -3.31 5.37
C LEU A 276 -27.13 -3.30 6.78
N PHE A 277 -26.43 -2.75 7.77
CA PHE A 277 -26.88 -2.74 9.16
C PHE A 277 -28.03 -1.78 9.41
N MET A 278 -28.08 -0.64 8.70
CA MET A 278 -29.24 0.25 8.71
C MET A 278 -30.49 -0.43 8.14
N SER A 279 -30.36 -1.25 7.10
CA SER A 279 -31.49 -2.02 6.55
C SER A 279 -32.01 -3.08 7.53
N GLN A 280 -31.24 -3.45 8.54
CA GLN A 280 -31.61 -4.35 9.65
C GLN A 280 -32.16 -3.62 10.87
N GLY A 281 -32.35 -2.29 10.79
CA GLY A 281 -32.95 -1.46 11.85
C GLY A 281 -31.94 -0.83 12.83
N MET A 282 -30.64 -0.87 12.51
CA MET A 282 -29.62 -0.21 13.33
C MET A 282 -29.56 1.29 12.98
N ASP A 283 -29.28 2.13 13.98
CA ASP A 283 -29.02 3.55 13.73
C ASP A 283 -27.69 3.75 12.97
N GLU A 284 -27.59 4.82 12.19
CA GLU A 284 -26.46 5.08 11.29
C GLU A 284 -25.11 5.06 12.01
N LYS A 285 -25.02 5.72 13.18
CA LYS A 285 -23.79 5.83 13.96
C LYS A 285 -23.30 4.45 14.44
N SER A 286 -24.21 3.64 14.97
CA SER A 286 -23.87 2.26 15.42
C SER A 286 -23.52 1.36 14.23
N ALA A 287 -24.21 1.50 13.10
CA ALA A 287 -23.93 0.77 11.87
C ALA A 287 -22.54 1.14 11.32
N GLU A 288 -22.16 2.42 11.33
CA GLU A 288 -20.83 2.88 10.91
C GLU A 288 -19.74 2.31 11.80
N VAL A 289 -19.90 2.38 13.12
CA VAL A 289 -18.94 1.83 14.10
C VAL A 289 -18.76 0.33 13.91
N LEU A 290 -19.84 -0.43 13.73
CA LEU A 290 -19.77 -1.87 13.48
C LEU A 290 -19.07 -2.17 12.16
N SER A 291 -19.36 -1.41 11.10
CA SER A 291 -18.71 -1.55 9.79
C SER A 291 -17.22 -1.28 9.85
N GLN A 292 -16.80 -0.29 10.66
CA GLN A 292 -15.39 -0.02 10.93
C GLN A 292 -14.70 -1.20 11.63
N GLN A 293 -15.38 -1.87 12.57
CA GLN A 293 -14.84 -3.09 13.20
C GLN A 293 -14.60 -4.20 12.18
N TYR A 294 -15.52 -4.42 11.23
CA TYR A 294 -15.33 -5.38 10.14
C TYR A 294 -14.16 -5.00 9.24
N ASN A 295 -13.93 -3.70 8.99
CA ASN A 295 -12.76 -3.25 8.25
C ASN A 295 -11.45 -3.61 8.98
N ILE A 296 -11.38 -3.40 10.28
CA ILE A 296 -10.22 -3.81 11.10
C ILE A 296 -10.01 -5.32 11.03
N ILE A 297 -11.10 -6.10 11.17
CA ILE A 297 -11.05 -7.57 11.05
C ILE A 297 -10.51 -7.98 9.67
N ALA A 298 -10.97 -7.34 8.59
CA ALA A 298 -10.50 -7.60 7.23
C ALA A 298 -9.00 -7.35 7.08
N MET A 299 -8.46 -6.27 7.69
CA MET A 299 -7.03 -5.96 7.69
C MET A 299 -6.21 -6.98 8.50
N VAL A 300 -6.72 -7.43 9.64
CA VAL A 300 -6.08 -8.48 10.45
C VAL A 300 -6.06 -9.80 9.67
N ILE A 301 -7.16 -10.18 9.05
CA ILE A 301 -7.26 -11.39 8.21
C ILE A 301 -6.30 -11.28 7.02
N PHE A 302 -6.22 -10.14 6.36
CA PHE A 302 -5.25 -9.89 5.29
C PHE A 302 -3.80 -10.11 5.77
N CYS A 303 -3.45 -9.59 6.95
CA CYS A 303 -2.13 -9.76 7.53
C CYS A 303 -1.82 -11.23 7.81
N ILE A 304 -2.69 -11.93 8.51
CA ILE A 304 -2.54 -13.35 8.86
C ILE A 304 -2.46 -14.21 7.58
N SER A 305 -3.37 -13.97 6.63
CA SER A 305 -3.42 -14.72 5.37
C SER A 305 -2.15 -14.55 4.55
N ARG A 306 -1.49 -13.40 4.61
CA ARG A 306 -0.21 -13.19 3.92
C ARG A 306 0.89 -14.12 4.43
N PHE A 307 1.00 -14.32 5.74
CA PHE A 307 1.93 -15.30 6.31
C PHE A 307 1.57 -16.73 5.91
N ILE A 308 0.29 -17.11 6.00
CA ILE A 308 -0.19 -18.42 5.58
C ILE A 308 0.12 -18.67 4.11
N CYS A 309 -0.23 -17.73 3.23
CA CYS A 309 0.02 -17.84 1.79
C CYS A 309 1.53 -17.90 1.47
N THR A 310 2.36 -17.15 2.19
CA THR A 310 3.82 -17.21 2.05
C THR A 310 4.36 -18.60 2.41
N PHE A 311 3.76 -19.26 3.41
CA PHE A 311 4.09 -20.66 3.75
C PHE A 311 3.63 -21.62 2.64
N ILE A 312 2.41 -21.44 2.10
CA ILE A 312 1.85 -22.26 1.01
C ILE A 312 2.70 -22.17 -0.27
N LEU A 313 3.31 -21.02 -0.55
CA LEU A 313 4.27 -20.83 -1.67
C LEU A 313 5.49 -21.77 -1.62
N ARG A 314 5.69 -22.47 -0.50
CA ARG A 314 6.71 -23.53 -0.41
C ARG A 314 6.31 -24.79 -1.20
N TYR A 315 5.01 -25.02 -1.35
CA TYR A 315 4.44 -26.24 -1.92
C TYR A 315 3.79 -25.99 -3.28
N LEU A 316 3.27 -24.79 -3.52
CA LEU A 316 2.56 -24.41 -4.73
C LEU A 316 3.36 -23.37 -5.54
N ASN A 317 3.26 -23.49 -6.87
CA ASN A 317 3.79 -22.46 -7.78
C ASN A 317 3.05 -21.14 -7.57
N ALA A 318 3.81 -20.02 -7.58
CA ALA A 318 3.28 -18.68 -7.32
C ALA A 318 2.12 -18.29 -8.25
N GLY A 319 2.23 -18.61 -9.55
CA GLY A 319 1.17 -18.34 -10.53
C GLY A 319 -0.11 -19.16 -10.28
N LYS A 320 0.03 -20.43 -9.85
CA LYS A 320 -1.11 -21.26 -9.48
C LYS A 320 -1.83 -20.71 -8.26
N LEU A 321 -1.09 -20.37 -7.20
CA LEU A 321 -1.67 -19.83 -5.98
C LEU A 321 -2.34 -18.47 -6.24
N LEU A 322 -1.70 -17.59 -7.02
CA LEU A 322 -2.28 -16.32 -7.44
C LEU A 322 -3.62 -16.52 -8.15
N MET A 323 -3.67 -17.45 -9.12
CA MET A 323 -4.88 -17.76 -9.88
C MET A 323 -6.01 -18.29 -8.99
N ILE A 324 -5.71 -19.24 -8.10
CA ILE A 324 -6.68 -19.82 -7.15
C ILE A 324 -7.27 -18.73 -6.26
N LEU A 325 -6.42 -17.90 -5.64
CA LEU A 325 -6.89 -16.81 -4.77
C LEU A 325 -7.69 -15.77 -5.54
N ALA A 326 -7.33 -15.47 -6.79
CA ALA A 326 -8.08 -14.54 -7.62
C ALA A 326 -9.46 -15.10 -8.01
N ILE A 327 -9.58 -16.42 -8.27
CA ILE A 327 -10.87 -17.08 -8.50
C ILE A 327 -11.76 -16.97 -7.25
N PHE A 328 -11.23 -17.31 -6.06
CA PHE A 328 -11.98 -17.14 -4.82
C PHE A 328 -12.36 -15.67 -4.55
N GLY A 329 -11.44 -14.72 -4.81
CA GLY A 329 -11.73 -13.29 -4.73
C GLY A 329 -12.90 -12.90 -5.63
N GLY A 330 -12.93 -13.38 -6.87
CA GLY A 330 -14.04 -13.17 -7.80
C GLY A 330 -15.36 -13.78 -7.30
N ILE A 331 -15.33 -15.02 -6.80
CA ILE A 331 -16.53 -15.70 -6.24
C ILE A 331 -17.07 -14.93 -5.04
N PHE A 332 -16.22 -14.54 -4.09
CA PHE A 332 -16.65 -13.73 -2.94
C PHE A 332 -17.17 -12.36 -3.37
N THR A 333 -16.59 -11.74 -4.40
CA THR A 333 -17.09 -10.46 -4.92
C THR A 333 -18.49 -10.60 -5.51
N LEU A 334 -18.80 -11.71 -6.20
CA LEU A 334 -20.18 -12.02 -6.60
C LEU A 334 -21.09 -12.20 -5.37
N GLY A 335 -20.59 -12.84 -4.31
CA GLY A 335 -21.32 -12.90 -3.03
C GLY A 335 -21.67 -11.53 -2.47
N ILE A 336 -20.74 -10.54 -2.52
CA ILE A 336 -20.99 -9.16 -2.07
C ILE A 336 -22.10 -8.52 -2.91
N ILE A 337 -22.12 -8.76 -4.22
CA ILE A 337 -23.10 -8.16 -5.13
C ILE A 337 -24.52 -8.71 -4.84
N PHE A 338 -24.66 -10.02 -4.71
CA PHE A 338 -25.98 -10.68 -4.68
C PHE A 338 -26.52 -10.98 -3.28
N LEU A 339 -25.65 -11.12 -2.25
CA LEU A 339 -26.08 -11.41 -0.88
C LEU A 339 -26.31 -10.12 -0.10
N GLN A 340 -27.57 -9.71 0.03
CA GLN A 340 -28.00 -8.51 0.77
C GLN A 340 -28.17 -8.81 2.28
N ASN A 341 -27.24 -9.56 2.87
CA ASN A 341 -27.27 -9.96 4.27
C ASN A 341 -25.85 -10.04 4.85
N ILE A 342 -25.72 -10.47 6.09
CA ILE A 342 -24.43 -10.57 6.79
C ILE A 342 -23.41 -11.47 6.06
N PHE A 343 -23.86 -12.45 5.27
CA PHE A 343 -22.94 -13.26 4.47
C PHE A 343 -22.25 -12.47 3.38
N GLY A 344 -22.89 -11.42 2.82
CA GLY A 344 -22.23 -10.48 1.90
C GLY A 344 -21.07 -9.74 2.60
N MET A 345 -21.25 -9.33 3.86
CA MET A 345 -20.18 -8.73 4.67
C MET A 345 -19.04 -9.72 4.94
N TYR A 346 -19.36 -10.98 5.24
CA TYR A 346 -18.33 -12.03 5.40
C TYR A 346 -17.58 -12.31 4.10
N CYS A 347 -18.26 -12.26 2.96
CA CYS A 347 -17.60 -12.34 1.64
C CYS A 347 -16.60 -11.20 1.46
N LEU A 348 -16.97 -9.96 1.84
CA LEU A 348 -16.09 -8.79 1.71
C LEU A 348 -14.86 -8.91 2.61
N VAL A 349 -15.01 -9.42 3.83
CA VAL A 349 -13.89 -9.74 4.71
C VAL A 349 -13.01 -10.85 4.10
N ALA A 350 -13.62 -11.91 3.53
CA ALA A 350 -12.90 -13.03 2.91
C ALA A 350 -12.11 -12.61 1.65
N VAL A 351 -12.60 -11.62 0.88
CA VAL A 351 -11.83 -11.02 -0.24
C VAL A 351 -10.48 -10.50 0.23
N SER A 352 -10.40 -9.91 1.44
CA SER A 352 -9.12 -9.41 1.99
C SER A 352 -8.11 -10.53 2.19
N ALA A 353 -8.53 -11.73 2.61
CA ALA A 353 -7.65 -12.90 2.66
C ALA A 353 -7.11 -13.27 1.28
N CYS A 354 -7.97 -13.28 0.25
CA CYS A 354 -7.58 -13.60 -1.12
C CYS A 354 -6.58 -12.59 -1.70
N MET A 355 -6.73 -11.31 -1.39
CA MET A 355 -5.86 -10.24 -1.87
C MET A 355 -4.46 -10.26 -1.25
N SER A 356 -4.29 -10.89 -0.10
CA SER A 356 -3.10 -10.77 0.76
C SER A 356 -1.77 -11.07 0.06
N LEU A 357 -1.73 -12.04 -0.84
CA LEU A 357 -0.52 -12.50 -1.54
C LEU A 357 -0.28 -11.76 -2.86
N MET A 358 -1.30 -11.11 -3.46
CA MET A 358 -1.28 -10.78 -4.89
C MET A 358 -0.21 -9.77 -5.27
N PHE A 359 -0.06 -8.66 -4.51
CA PHE A 359 0.92 -7.62 -4.81
C PHE A 359 2.35 -8.17 -4.99
N PRO A 360 2.97 -8.78 -3.97
CA PRO A 360 4.34 -9.26 -4.08
C PRO A 360 4.49 -10.43 -5.06
N THR A 361 3.42 -11.18 -5.30
CA THR A 361 3.46 -12.30 -6.23
C THR A 361 3.45 -11.82 -7.68
N ILE A 362 2.55 -10.90 -8.05
CA ILE A 362 2.54 -10.28 -9.38
C ILE A 362 3.88 -9.59 -9.64
N TYR A 363 4.36 -8.83 -8.65
CA TYR A 363 5.63 -8.12 -8.71
C TYR A 363 6.82 -9.09 -8.95
N GLY A 364 6.90 -10.16 -8.16
CA GLY A 364 7.96 -11.14 -8.28
C GLY A 364 7.94 -11.92 -9.60
N ILE A 365 6.75 -12.27 -10.11
CA ILE A 365 6.59 -12.93 -11.41
C ILE A 365 6.97 -11.98 -12.55
N ALA A 366 6.52 -10.73 -12.49
CA ALA A 366 6.78 -9.74 -13.53
C ALA A 366 8.28 -9.45 -13.71
N LEU A 367 9.04 -9.38 -12.61
CA LEU A 367 10.48 -9.09 -12.62
C LEU A 367 11.38 -10.31 -12.75
N LYS A 368 10.84 -11.53 -12.73
CA LYS A 368 11.63 -12.77 -12.82
C LYS A 368 12.49 -12.78 -14.07
N GLY A 369 13.79 -13.07 -13.96
CA GLY A 369 14.71 -13.15 -15.09
C GLY A 369 15.07 -11.82 -15.76
N MET A 370 14.72 -10.66 -15.17
CA MET A 370 15.06 -9.35 -15.74
C MET A 370 16.49 -8.88 -15.41
N GLY A 371 17.18 -9.55 -14.48
CA GLY A 371 18.53 -9.17 -14.08
C GLY A 371 18.62 -7.67 -13.71
N ASP A 372 19.54 -6.95 -14.36
CA ASP A 372 19.75 -5.52 -14.12
C ASP A 372 18.59 -4.62 -14.57
N ASP A 373 17.74 -5.07 -15.49
CA ASP A 373 16.57 -4.31 -15.94
C ASP A 373 15.44 -4.30 -14.91
N ALA A 374 15.52 -5.17 -13.88
CA ALA A 374 14.57 -5.19 -12.78
C ALA A 374 14.45 -3.84 -12.06
N LYS A 375 15.52 -3.00 -12.06
CA LYS A 375 15.50 -1.66 -11.47
C LYS A 375 14.49 -0.74 -12.16
N PHE A 376 14.46 -0.76 -13.50
CA PHE A 376 13.47 -0.01 -14.28
C PHE A 376 12.11 -0.70 -14.29
N GLY A 377 12.10 -2.04 -14.32
CA GLY A 377 10.87 -2.82 -14.20
C GLY A 377 10.12 -2.55 -12.90
N ALA A 378 10.86 -2.36 -11.81
CA ALA A 378 10.31 -1.97 -10.51
C ALA A 378 9.50 -0.67 -10.60
N ALA A 379 10.03 0.36 -11.27
CA ALA A 379 9.36 1.66 -11.40
C ALA A 379 7.98 1.55 -12.06
N GLY A 380 7.86 0.78 -13.14
CA GLY A 380 6.56 0.59 -13.81
C GLY A 380 5.53 -0.14 -12.94
N LEU A 381 5.98 -1.11 -12.13
CA LEU A 381 5.10 -1.80 -11.18
C LEU A 381 4.68 -0.90 -10.00
N ILE A 382 5.55 0.02 -9.56
CA ILE A 382 5.21 1.02 -8.54
C ILE A 382 4.27 2.08 -9.12
N MET A 383 4.47 2.51 -10.38
CA MET A 383 3.51 3.40 -11.05
C MET A 383 2.12 2.77 -11.19
N ALA A 384 2.03 1.45 -11.31
CA ALA A 384 0.76 0.73 -11.35
C ALA A 384 -0.09 0.89 -10.06
N ILE A 385 0.50 1.36 -8.95
CA ILE A 385 -0.23 1.75 -7.72
C ILE A 385 -1.27 2.84 -8.02
N LEU A 386 -1.11 3.58 -9.11
CA LEU A 386 -2.11 4.54 -9.62
C LEU A 386 -3.51 3.92 -9.79
N GLY A 387 -3.63 2.61 -9.98
CA GLY A 387 -4.92 1.91 -10.00
C GLY A 387 -5.77 2.16 -8.75
N GLY A 388 -5.12 2.33 -7.58
CA GLY A 388 -5.77 2.68 -6.32
C GLY A 388 -6.29 4.12 -6.22
N SER A 389 -5.90 5.00 -7.15
CA SER A 389 -6.41 6.38 -7.21
C SER A 389 -7.43 6.57 -8.33
N VAL A 390 -7.38 5.75 -9.38
CA VAL A 390 -8.23 5.88 -10.57
C VAL A 390 -9.54 5.09 -10.43
N LEU A 391 -9.48 3.87 -9.91
CA LEU A 391 -10.64 2.98 -9.87
C LEU A 391 -11.65 3.29 -8.75
N PRO A 392 -11.26 3.69 -7.51
CA PRO A 392 -12.22 4.01 -6.47
C PRO A 392 -13.21 5.14 -6.81
N PRO A 393 -12.82 6.25 -7.46
CA PRO A 393 -13.76 7.26 -7.91
C PRO A 393 -14.82 6.72 -8.88
N LEU A 394 -14.46 5.75 -9.74
CA LEU A 394 -15.42 5.08 -10.63
C LEU A 394 -16.41 4.22 -9.83
N GLN A 395 -15.95 3.57 -8.76
CA GLN A 395 -16.85 2.84 -7.85
C GLN A 395 -17.77 3.80 -7.11
N ALA A 396 -17.27 4.92 -6.61
CA ALA A 396 -18.05 5.94 -5.94
C ALA A 396 -19.18 6.46 -6.84
N SER A 397 -18.90 6.75 -8.11
CA SER A 397 -19.91 7.22 -9.06
C SER A 397 -21.05 6.22 -9.32
N ILE A 398 -20.77 4.92 -9.17
CA ILE A 398 -21.83 3.89 -9.22
C ILE A 398 -22.66 3.92 -7.92
N ILE A 399 -21.99 4.10 -6.76
CA ILE A 399 -22.66 4.16 -5.46
C ILE A 399 -23.64 5.35 -5.38
N ASP A 400 -23.28 6.48 -5.97
CA ASP A 400 -24.10 7.70 -6.00
C ASP A 400 -25.44 7.52 -6.75
N LEU A 401 -25.62 6.44 -7.51
CA LEU A 401 -26.89 6.08 -8.16
C LEU A 401 -27.94 5.52 -7.19
N GLU A 402 -27.57 5.31 -5.92
CA GLU A 402 -28.37 4.78 -4.81
C GLU A 402 -28.92 3.36 -5.06
N GLN A 403 -29.58 3.12 -6.19
CA GLN A 403 -30.16 1.82 -6.57
C GLN A 403 -29.99 1.55 -8.06
N ILE A 404 -29.63 0.32 -8.40
CA ILE A 404 -29.53 -0.16 -9.79
C ILE A 404 -30.38 -1.44 -9.91
N ALA A 405 -31.45 -1.36 -10.70
CA ALA A 405 -32.46 -2.40 -10.82
C ALA A 405 -33.06 -2.75 -9.43
N TRP A 406 -32.91 -4.00 -8.99
CA TRP A 406 -33.42 -4.49 -7.70
C TRP A 406 -32.34 -4.60 -6.62
N LEU A 407 -31.09 -4.16 -6.93
CA LEU A 407 -29.97 -4.20 -6.01
C LEU A 407 -29.58 -2.80 -5.55
N PRO A 408 -29.12 -2.64 -4.31
CA PRO A 408 -28.48 -1.40 -3.85
C PRO A 408 -27.24 -1.10 -4.71
N ALA A 409 -27.06 0.16 -5.11
CA ALA A 409 -25.93 0.55 -5.96
C ALA A 409 -24.57 0.26 -5.31
N VAL A 410 -24.46 0.34 -3.98
CA VAL A 410 -23.25 -0.04 -3.25
C VAL A 410 -22.89 -1.52 -3.47
N ASN A 411 -23.87 -2.42 -3.55
CA ASN A 411 -23.62 -3.84 -3.86
C ASN A 411 -23.17 -3.99 -5.32
N VAL A 412 -23.89 -3.37 -6.27
CA VAL A 412 -23.57 -3.45 -7.70
C VAL A 412 -22.22 -2.85 -8.01
N SER A 413 -21.76 -1.84 -7.26
CA SER A 413 -20.46 -1.19 -7.46
C SER A 413 -19.27 -2.15 -7.37
N PHE A 414 -19.43 -3.28 -6.65
CA PHE A 414 -18.41 -4.33 -6.56
C PHE A 414 -18.22 -5.13 -7.86
N ILE A 415 -18.99 -4.82 -8.93
CA ILE A 415 -18.69 -5.31 -10.28
C ILE A 415 -17.30 -4.85 -10.76
N LEU A 416 -16.82 -3.67 -10.33
CA LEU A 416 -15.49 -3.18 -10.68
C LEU A 416 -14.37 -4.04 -10.05
N PRO A 417 -14.35 -4.31 -8.72
CA PRO A 417 -13.45 -5.31 -8.14
C PRO A 417 -13.55 -6.68 -8.80
N PHE A 418 -14.76 -7.14 -9.15
CA PHE A 418 -14.92 -8.40 -9.87
C PHE A 418 -14.19 -8.43 -11.20
N ILE A 419 -14.33 -7.37 -12.02
CA ILE A 419 -13.61 -7.22 -13.29
C ILE A 419 -12.08 -7.22 -13.04
N CYS A 420 -11.62 -6.57 -11.99
CA CYS A 420 -10.22 -6.58 -11.60
C CYS A 420 -9.73 -8.00 -11.32
N PHE A 421 -10.50 -8.80 -10.58
CA PHE A 421 -10.14 -10.22 -10.33
C PHE A 421 -10.11 -11.04 -11.62
N LEU A 422 -10.98 -10.81 -12.59
CA LEU A 422 -10.93 -11.50 -13.90
C LEU A 422 -9.60 -11.22 -14.63
N VAL A 423 -9.11 -9.97 -14.58
CA VAL A 423 -7.80 -9.61 -15.16
C VAL A 423 -6.67 -10.37 -14.45
N ILE A 424 -6.71 -10.44 -13.11
CA ILE A 424 -5.70 -11.15 -12.31
C ILE A 424 -5.75 -12.66 -12.58
N ILE A 425 -6.94 -13.26 -12.72
CA ILE A 425 -7.11 -14.66 -13.12
C ILE A 425 -6.46 -14.91 -14.47
N GLY A 426 -6.71 -14.04 -15.46
CA GLY A 426 -6.10 -14.12 -16.78
C GLY A 426 -4.56 -14.10 -16.73
N TYR A 427 -3.99 -13.22 -15.92
CA TYR A 427 -2.55 -13.18 -15.70
C TYR A 427 -2.02 -14.45 -15.02
N GLY A 428 -2.66 -14.90 -13.94
CA GLY A 428 -2.32 -16.14 -13.23
C GLY A 428 -2.39 -17.37 -14.14
N TYR A 429 -3.44 -17.50 -14.95
CA TYR A 429 -3.59 -18.58 -15.92
C TYR A 429 -2.45 -18.58 -16.96
N ARG A 430 -2.12 -17.42 -17.54
CA ARG A 430 -1.03 -17.29 -18.49
C ARG A 430 0.33 -17.58 -17.86
N THR A 431 0.54 -17.16 -16.61
CA THR A 431 1.75 -17.47 -15.84
C THR A 431 1.94 -19.00 -15.70
N VAL A 432 0.87 -19.72 -15.37
CA VAL A 432 0.90 -21.18 -15.24
C VAL A 432 1.14 -21.86 -16.60
N LYS A 433 0.40 -21.43 -17.64
CA LYS A 433 0.47 -22.04 -18.98
C LYS A 433 1.82 -21.85 -19.64
N ARG A 434 2.48 -20.71 -19.42
CA ARG A 434 3.77 -20.34 -20.03
C ARG A 434 4.98 -20.60 -19.14
N ASN A 435 4.79 -21.15 -17.95
CA ASN A 435 5.84 -21.39 -16.94
C ASN A 435 6.70 -20.13 -16.64
N TRP A 436 6.04 -18.99 -16.51
CA TRP A 436 6.71 -17.72 -16.19
C TRP A 436 7.30 -17.67 -14.78
#